data_4027eef57bf4eef5174a0b18b15f7cce
#
_entry.id   4027eef57bf4eef5174a0b18b15f7cce
#
_cell.length_a   1.000
_cell.length_b   1.000
_cell.length_c   1.000
_cell.angle_alpha   90.00
_cell.angle_beta   90.00
_cell.angle_gamma   90.00
#
_symmetry.space_group_name_H-M   'P 1'
#
loop_
_entity.id
_entity.type
_entity.pdbx_description
1 polymer ?
#
loop_
_entity_poly.entity_id
_entity_poly.type
_entity_poly.pdbx_seq_one_letter_code
_entity_poly.pdbx_strand_id
1 'polypeptide(L)'
;MLRATSTDGALFVNPDPDEAREFFRRKSRKMVNKVMTVKEAVRELVHDGDYIAVGGFGAIRIPTAVLHEIVRQRKKHLGLSGHTATHDCQILAAGECFDRCDIAYVVGLEARGLSMASRRVFERGMVKAVEWTNAALAWRYKAAAMGIPFIPARVMLGTDTAKYSSFKEIECPYTKIKLAALPALYPDVGIIHVHRSDVYGNCQIDGIKISDEDIARASKRVIITTERLVPHDDIRQNPECTVIPYYCVDAVIEVPYGSYPGNMPYEYYSDEEHLNEWLTAEREGRLDEFLEQYIYGTEDFYEYLQLCGGLKKITQLRNQEFLIEGIYT
;
A
#
# COMPACT_ATOMS: atom_id res chain seq x y z
N MET A 1 7.43 16.04 -22.75
CA MET A 1 7.94 16.67 -21.51
C MET A 1 6.73 16.90 -20.62
N LEU A 2 6.54 16.05 -19.64
CA LEU A 2 5.46 16.15 -18.65
C LEU A 2 5.64 17.47 -17.89
N ARG A 3 4.70 18.40 -18.01
CA ARG A 3 4.56 19.48 -17.05
C ARG A 3 3.82 18.88 -15.83
N ALA A 4 4.57 18.26 -14.90
CA ALA A 4 4.07 18.07 -13.58
C ALA A 4 3.63 19.46 -13.08
N THR A 5 2.38 19.60 -12.70
CA THR A 5 1.91 20.81 -12.03
C THR A 5 2.70 20.88 -10.73
N SER A 6 3.67 21.81 -10.68
CA SER A 6 4.44 22.09 -9.47
C SER A 6 3.46 22.33 -8.33
N THR A 7 3.54 21.52 -7.30
CA THR A 7 2.67 21.66 -6.11
C THR A 7 3.24 22.69 -5.13
N ASP A 8 4.23 23.50 -5.52
CA ASP A 8 4.87 24.57 -4.74
C ASP A 8 5.21 24.17 -3.28
N GLY A 9 5.64 22.94 -3.07
CA GLY A 9 5.98 22.41 -1.75
C GLY A 9 4.77 22.05 -0.89
N ALA A 10 3.61 21.76 -1.48
CA ALA A 10 2.42 21.32 -0.76
C ALA A 10 2.64 19.99 -0.04
N LEU A 11 2.09 19.86 1.14
CA LEU A 11 1.94 18.60 1.87
C LEU A 11 0.46 18.19 1.82
N PHE A 12 0.21 16.93 1.48
CA PHE A 12 -1.16 16.41 1.44
C PHE A 12 -1.67 15.99 2.81
N VAL A 13 -0.77 15.81 3.77
CA VAL A 13 -1.07 15.42 5.16
C VAL A 13 -0.28 16.31 6.10
N ASN A 14 -0.90 16.73 7.20
CA ASN A 14 -0.24 17.54 8.24
C ASN A 14 0.83 16.69 8.94
N PRO A 15 2.11 17.13 8.98
CA PRO A 15 3.19 16.40 9.65
C PRO A 15 3.25 16.64 11.17
N ASP A 16 2.28 17.35 11.76
CA ASP A 16 2.29 17.70 13.17
C ASP A 16 2.08 16.47 14.06
N PRO A 17 3.09 16.06 14.87
CA PRO A 17 2.99 14.90 15.74
C PRO A 17 2.03 15.11 16.92
N ASP A 18 1.76 16.34 17.35
CA ASP A 18 0.87 16.60 18.47
C ASP A 18 -0.59 16.47 18.06
N GLU A 19 -0.95 16.91 16.84
CA GLU A 19 -2.26 16.63 16.25
C GLU A 19 -2.49 15.12 16.08
N ALA A 20 -1.50 14.41 15.55
CA ALA A 20 -1.57 12.96 15.40
C ALA A 20 -1.72 12.25 16.76
N ARG A 21 -0.96 12.67 17.78
CA ARG A 21 -1.06 12.13 19.16
C ARG A 21 -2.44 12.33 19.77
N GLU A 22 -3.09 13.45 19.51
CA GLU A 22 -4.44 13.68 20.01
C GLU A 22 -5.43 12.66 19.44
N PHE A 23 -5.30 12.33 18.15
CA PHE A 23 -6.06 11.23 17.56
C PHE A 23 -5.73 9.88 18.22
N PHE A 24 -4.44 9.52 18.33
CA PHE A 24 -4.01 8.23 18.88
C PHE A 24 -4.35 8.04 20.37
N ARG A 25 -4.48 9.11 21.15
CA ARG A 25 -4.96 9.04 22.54
C ARG A 25 -6.42 8.58 22.62
N ARG A 26 -7.24 8.91 21.62
CA ARG A 26 -8.67 8.56 21.57
C ARG A 26 -8.88 7.19 20.92
N LYS A 27 -7.92 6.70 20.14
CA LYS A 27 -8.00 5.40 19.48
C LYS A 27 -8.10 4.29 20.51
N SER A 28 -9.05 3.37 20.32
CA SER A 28 -9.22 2.21 21.23
C SER A 28 -7.99 1.31 21.17
N ARG A 29 -7.45 1.00 22.34
CA ARG A 29 -6.38 0.02 22.54
C ARG A 29 -6.86 -1.25 23.21
N LYS A 30 -8.18 -1.50 23.15
CA LYS A 30 -8.76 -2.72 23.73
C LYS A 30 -8.37 -3.92 22.88
N MET A 31 -8.01 -5.00 23.55
CA MET A 31 -7.77 -6.29 22.93
C MET A 31 -9.11 -7.00 22.75
N VAL A 32 -9.78 -6.72 21.64
CA VAL A 32 -11.10 -7.26 21.29
C VAL A 32 -11.02 -7.90 19.91
N ASN A 33 -11.97 -8.79 19.62
CA ASN A 33 -12.10 -9.35 18.26
C ASN A 33 -12.39 -8.22 17.25
N LYS A 34 -11.57 -8.13 16.19
CA LYS A 34 -11.62 -7.13 15.13
C LYS A 34 -11.88 -7.75 13.75
N VAL A 35 -12.26 -9.02 13.74
CA VAL A 35 -12.52 -9.74 12.48
C VAL A 35 -13.78 -9.18 11.83
N MET A 36 -13.67 -8.83 10.54
CA MET A 36 -14.77 -8.39 9.71
C MET A 36 -14.52 -8.79 8.25
N THR A 37 -15.50 -8.57 7.39
CA THR A 37 -15.38 -8.80 5.96
C THR A 37 -14.65 -7.65 5.26
N VAL A 38 -14.08 -7.90 4.06
CA VAL A 38 -13.46 -6.86 3.22
C VAL A 38 -14.45 -5.72 2.98
N LYS A 39 -15.69 -6.07 2.65
CA LYS A 39 -16.78 -5.12 2.33
C LYS A 39 -17.11 -4.20 3.51
N GLU A 40 -17.20 -4.76 4.71
CA GLU A 40 -17.44 -3.99 5.94
C GLU A 40 -16.26 -3.09 6.26
N ALA A 41 -15.04 -3.61 6.21
CA ALA A 41 -13.83 -2.84 6.53
C ALA A 41 -13.67 -1.62 5.60
N VAL A 42 -13.87 -1.78 4.30
CA VAL A 42 -13.80 -0.67 3.35
C VAL A 42 -14.93 0.33 3.57
N ARG A 43 -16.16 -0.15 3.81
CA ARG A 43 -17.31 0.72 4.07
C ARG A 43 -17.11 1.59 5.31
N GLU A 44 -16.58 1.00 6.40
CA GLU A 44 -16.51 1.63 7.71
C GLU A 44 -15.20 2.41 7.96
N LEU A 45 -14.10 1.99 7.31
CA LEU A 45 -12.78 2.53 7.61
C LEU A 45 -12.14 3.32 6.47
N VAL A 46 -12.70 3.28 5.26
CA VAL A 46 -12.20 4.07 4.11
C VAL A 46 -13.26 5.03 3.66
N HIS A 47 -12.99 6.33 3.76
CA HIS A 47 -13.91 7.41 3.37
C HIS A 47 -13.37 8.20 2.19
N ASP A 48 -14.25 8.81 1.42
CA ASP A 48 -13.84 9.75 0.37
C ASP A 48 -12.98 10.87 0.97
N GLY A 49 -11.89 11.19 0.31
CA GLY A 49 -10.95 12.19 0.79
C GLY A 49 -9.85 11.66 1.73
N ASP A 50 -9.92 10.43 2.21
CA ASP A 50 -8.86 9.84 3.04
C ASP A 50 -7.52 9.77 2.30
N TYR A 51 -6.43 9.92 3.04
CA TYR A 51 -5.09 9.64 2.55
C TYR A 51 -4.68 8.21 2.94
N ILE A 52 -4.44 7.37 1.93
CA ILE A 52 -4.13 5.95 2.14
C ILE A 52 -2.65 5.63 1.93
N ALA A 53 -2.14 4.73 2.74
CA ALA A 53 -0.84 4.09 2.57
C ALA A 53 -1.03 2.58 2.44
N VAL A 54 -0.44 2.02 1.38
CA VAL A 54 -0.53 0.59 1.06
C VAL A 54 0.77 -0.08 1.46
N GLY A 55 0.68 -1.16 2.22
CA GLY A 55 1.83 -2.00 2.58
C GLY A 55 2.27 -2.90 1.42
N GLY A 56 3.34 -3.65 1.67
CA GLY A 56 3.99 -4.42 0.62
C GLY A 56 4.94 -3.58 -0.23
N PHE A 57 5.35 -4.12 -1.40
CA PHE A 57 6.34 -3.47 -2.25
C PHE A 57 6.29 -4.03 -3.67
N GLY A 58 6.03 -3.20 -4.66
CA GLY A 58 5.92 -3.65 -6.05
C GLY A 58 4.70 -4.54 -6.26
N ALA A 59 4.93 -5.84 -6.44
CA ALA A 59 3.87 -6.84 -6.49
C ALA A 59 3.87 -7.77 -5.27
N ILE A 60 4.72 -7.48 -4.27
CA ILE A 60 4.91 -8.35 -3.10
C ILE A 60 3.94 -7.90 -2.00
N ARG A 61 3.08 -8.80 -1.54
CA ARG A 61 2.14 -8.60 -0.42
C ARG A 61 1.21 -7.38 -0.58
N ILE A 62 0.82 -7.07 -1.81
CA ILE A 62 -0.16 -6.02 -2.07
C ILE A 62 -1.53 -6.47 -1.54
N PRO A 63 -2.25 -5.68 -0.73
CA PRO A 63 -3.57 -6.04 -0.20
C PRO A 63 -4.66 -5.92 -1.26
N THR A 64 -4.52 -6.65 -2.37
CA THR A 64 -5.35 -6.55 -3.58
C THR A 64 -6.84 -6.69 -3.28
N ALA A 65 -7.21 -7.58 -2.37
CA ALA A 65 -8.61 -7.79 -2.00
C ALA A 65 -9.29 -6.51 -1.48
N VAL A 66 -8.57 -5.71 -0.67
CA VAL A 66 -9.11 -4.42 -0.17
C VAL A 66 -9.09 -3.36 -1.28
N LEU A 67 -8.07 -3.35 -2.14
CA LEU A 67 -7.99 -2.39 -3.24
C LEU A 67 -9.11 -2.61 -4.27
N HIS A 68 -9.43 -3.87 -4.61
CA HIS A 68 -10.59 -4.21 -5.44
C HIS A 68 -11.89 -3.72 -4.81
N GLU A 69 -12.05 -3.88 -3.50
CA GLU A 69 -13.25 -3.44 -2.81
C GLU A 69 -13.37 -1.91 -2.74
N ILE A 70 -12.24 -1.19 -2.62
CA ILE A 70 -12.21 0.29 -2.72
C ILE A 70 -12.74 0.73 -4.10
N VAL A 71 -12.31 0.07 -5.17
CA VAL A 71 -12.79 0.33 -6.53
C VAL A 71 -14.26 -0.05 -6.67
N ARG A 72 -14.67 -1.23 -6.19
CA ARG A 72 -16.05 -1.73 -6.23
C ARG A 72 -17.02 -0.80 -5.50
N GLN A 73 -16.63 -0.26 -4.33
CA GLN A 73 -17.42 0.73 -3.58
C GLN A 73 -17.29 2.16 -4.14
N ARG A 74 -16.54 2.34 -5.24
CA ARG A 74 -16.36 3.62 -5.92
C ARG A 74 -15.87 4.76 -5.00
N LYS A 75 -14.96 4.44 -4.07
CA LYS A 75 -14.34 5.46 -3.23
C LYS A 75 -13.56 6.45 -4.07
N LYS A 76 -13.67 7.73 -3.74
CA LYS A 76 -13.14 8.84 -4.56
C LYS A 76 -12.34 9.86 -3.73
N HIS A 77 -11.60 10.68 -4.45
CA HIS A 77 -10.82 11.77 -3.86
C HIS A 77 -9.79 11.31 -2.82
N LEU A 78 -9.30 10.07 -2.93
CA LEU A 78 -8.28 9.56 -2.02
C LEU A 78 -6.94 10.26 -2.27
N GLY A 79 -6.10 10.31 -1.24
CA GLY A 79 -4.67 10.53 -1.39
C GLY A 79 -3.95 9.19 -1.40
N LEU A 80 -2.91 9.04 -2.21
CA LEU A 80 -2.11 7.82 -2.29
C LEU A 80 -0.67 8.09 -1.93
N SER A 81 -0.09 7.23 -1.11
CA SER A 81 1.35 7.17 -0.90
C SER A 81 1.95 6.08 -1.81
N GLY A 82 2.62 6.52 -2.86
CA GLY A 82 3.16 5.66 -3.90
C GLY A 82 4.57 5.14 -3.61
N HIS A 83 4.74 4.38 -2.54
CA HIS A 83 6.02 3.78 -2.15
C HIS A 83 6.28 2.48 -2.91
N THR A 84 6.87 2.57 -4.09
CA THR A 84 6.97 1.47 -5.08
C THR A 84 5.61 0.84 -5.33
N ALA A 85 4.62 1.71 -5.52
CA ALA A 85 3.25 1.35 -5.81
C ALA A 85 3.12 1.01 -7.29
N THR A 86 3.06 -0.27 -7.63
CA THR A 86 2.93 -0.75 -9.02
C THR A 86 1.51 -1.20 -9.29
N HIS A 87 1.14 -2.41 -8.88
CA HIS A 87 -0.19 -2.95 -9.11
C HIS A 87 -1.27 -2.26 -8.26
N ASP A 88 -0.94 -1.86 -7.03
CA ASP A 88 -1.83 -1.07 -6.17
C ASP A 88 -2.17 0.30 -6.79
N CYS A 89 -1.17 1.04 -7.29
CA CYS A 89 -1.41 2.28 -8.03
C CYS A 89 -2.21 2.02 -9.31
N GLN A 90 -1.93 0.93 -10.04
CA GLN A 90 -2.65 0.53 -11.24
C GLN A 90 -4.14 0.30 -10.98
N ILE A 91 -4.49 -0.48 -9.95
CA ILE A 91 -5.86 -0.75 -9.55
C ILE A 91 -6.61 0.56 -9.23
N LEU A 92 -6.02 1.37 -8.36
CA LEU A 92 -6.64 2.62 -7.90
C LEU A 92 -6.74 3.68 -9.01
N ALA A 93 -5.77 3.72 -9.93
CA ALA A 93 -5.81 4.58 -11.11
C ALA A 93 -6.86 4.13 -12.12
N ALA A 94 -7.01 2.81 -12.33
CA ALA A 94 -8.06 2.24 -13.18
C ALA A 94 -9.46 2.61 -12.67
N GLY A 95 -9.67 2.55 -11.35
CA GLY A 95 -10.90 2.98 -10.70
C GLY A 95 -11.06 4.50 -10.53
N GLU A 96 -10.06 5.32 -10.92
CA GLU A 96 -10.03 6.78 -10.71
C GLU A 96 -10.32 7.15 -9.24
N CYS A 97 -9.70 6.41 -8.29
CA CYS A 97 -10.01 6.53 -6.88
C CYS A 97 -9.30 7.70 -6.19
N PHE A 98 -8.15 8.17 -6.69
CA PHE A 98 -7.32 9.18 -6.03
C PHE A 98 -7.06 10.41 -6.92
N ASP A 99 -6.85 11.56 -6.30
CA ASP A 99 -6.59 12.86 -6.94
C ASP A 99 -5.30 13.55 -6.46
N ARG A 100 -4.58 12.94 -5.52
CA ARG A 100 -3.28 13.39 -5.03
C ARG A 100 -2.39 12.21 -4.65
N CYS A 101 -1.09 12.35 -4.91
CA CYS A 101 -0.13 11.26 -4.70
C CYS A 101 1.25 11.79 -4.31
N ASP A 102 1.79 11.26 -3.22
CA ASP A 102 3.22 11.33 -2.93
C ASP A 102 3.93 10.20 -3.70
N ILE A 103 4.70 10.56 -4.75
CA ILE A 103 5.28 9.60 -5.70
C ILE A 103 6.71 9.26 -5.30
N ALA A 104 7.00 7.97 -5.12
CA ALA A 104 8.36 7.48 -5.11
C ALA A 104 8.64 6.55 -6.32
N TYR A 105 7.67 5.70 -6.69
CA TYR A 105 7.68 4.88 -7.90
C TYR A 105 6.26 4.32 -8.13
N VAL A 106 5.58 4.64 -9.23
CA VAL A 106 4.13 4.38 -9.32
C VAL A 106 3.61 3.85 -10.67
N VAL A 107 4.42 3.74 -11.71
CA VAL A 107 3.89 3.46 -13.07
C VAL A 107 4.06 2.02 -13.56
N GLY A 108 4.49 1.12 -12.73
CA GLY A 108 4.70 -0.29 -13.05
C GLY A 108 6.16 -0.70 -12.99
N LEU A 109 6.43 -1.99 -13.16
CA LEU A 109 7.79 -2.54 -13.21
C LEU A 109 8.24 -2.64 -14.66
N GLU A 110 9.49 -2.30 -14.93
CA GLU A 110 10.06 -2.31 -16.28
C GLU A 110 9.95 -3.68 -16.94
N ALA A 111 10.11 -4.76 -16.19
CA ALA A 111 10.01 -6.14 -16.70
C ALA A 111 8.61 -6.49 -17.25
N ARG A 112 7.55 -5.86 -16.75
CA ARG A 112 6.16 -6.10 -17.20
C ARG A 112 5.67 -5.02 -18.16
N GLY A 113 6.24 -3.83 -18.10
CA GLY A 113 5.81 -2.65 -18.83
C GLY A 113 5.04 -1.65 -17.96
N LEU A 114 4.71 -0.53 -18.55
CA LEU A 114 4.07 0.59 -17.84
C LEU A 114 2.56 0.48 -17.89
N SER A 115 1.90 0.76 -16.76
CA SER A 115 0.45 0.90 -16.70
C SER A 115 0.00 2.17 -17.44
N MET A 116 -0.87 2.01 -18.41
CA MET A 116 -1.47 3.12 -19.15
C MET A 116 -2.52 3.85 -18.30
N ALA A 117 -3.19 3.16 -17.39
CA ALA A 117 -4.11 3.79 -16.43
C ALA A 117 -3.36 4.73 -15.48
N SER A 118 -2.26 4.26 -14.87
CA SER A 118 -1.42 5.10 -14.02
C SER A 118 -0.84 6.28 -14.78
N ARG A 119 -0.29 6.07 -16.00
CA ARG A 119 0.21 7.15 -16.83
C ARG A 119 -0.87 8.18 -17.15
N ARG A 120 -2.06 7.74 -17.52
CA ARG A 120 -3.17 8.62 -17.91
C ARG A 120 -3.52 9.61 -16.79
N VAL A 121 -3.64 9.15 -15.55
CA VAL A 121 -4.06 10.03 -14.44
C VAL A 121 -3.01 11.10 -14.12
N PHE A 122 -1.72 10.79 -14.26
CA PHE A 122 -0.65 11.77 -14.07
C PHE A 122 -0.46 12.67 -15.30
N GLU A 123 -0.42 12.14 -16.52
CA GLU A 123 -0.18 12.91 -17.75
C GLU A 123 -1.32 13.89 -18.05
N ARG A 124 -2.56 13.55 -17.71
CA ARG A 124 -3.72 14.43 -17.87
C ARG A 124 -3.92 15.42 -16.71
N GLY A 125 -3.03 15.38 -15.70
CA GLY A 125 -3.14 16.26 -14.55
C GLY A 125 -4.37 16.01 -13.66
N MET A 126 -4.92 14.80 -13.71
CA MET A 126 -6.04 14.38 -12.85
C MET A 126 -5.58 14.22 -11.41
N VAL A 127 -4.29 13.96 -11.20
CA VAL A 127 -3.67 13.73 -9.90
C VAL A 127 -2.61 14.79 -9.63
N LYS A 128 -2.70 15.45 -8.48
CA LYS A 128 -1.62 16.29 -7.96
C LYS A 128 -0.51 15.41 -7.42
N ALA A 129 0.73 15.64 -7.89
CA ALA A 129 1.86 14.80 -7.56
C ALA A 129 2.96 15.57 -6.82
N VAL A 130 3.52 14.96 -5.79
CA VAL A 130 4.73 15.41 -5.09
C VAL A 130 5.76 14.30 -5.17
N GLU A 131 6.97 14.61 -5.63
CA GLU A 131 8.00 13.60 -5.88
C GLU A 131 8.89 13.36 -4.66
N TRP A 132 9.18 12.09 -4.41
CA TRP A 132 10.07 11.60 -3.37
C TRP A 132 10.96 10.47 -3.91
N THR A 133 12.05 10.17 -3.22
CA THR A 133 12.71 8.87 -3.40
C THR A 133 12.06 7.82 -2.51
N ASN A 134 12.21 6.52 -2.83
CA ASN A 134 11.70 5.44 -1.98
C ASN A 134 12.22 5.57 -0.54
N ALA A 135 13.51 5.88 -0.37
CA ALA A 135 14.09 6.09 0.96
C ALA A 135 13.43 7.28 1.69
N ALA A 136 13.22 8.41 0.99
CA ALA A 136 12.60 9.57 1.60
C ALA A 136 11.16 9.27 2.06
N LEU A 137 10.38 8.57 1.23
CA LEU A 137 9.00 8.22 1.57
C LEU A 137 8.92 7.23 2.74
N ALA A 138 9.79 6.20 2.76
CA ALA A 138 9.91 5.30 3.90
C ALA A 138 10.26 6.03 5.20
N TRP A 139 11.18 6.99 5.15
CA TRP A 139 11.56 7.76 6.32
C TRP A 139 10.51 8.76 6.77
N ARG A 140 9.61 9.20 5.90
CA ARG A 140 8.44 10.00 6.28
C ARG A 140 7.48 9.18 7.16
N TYR A 141 7.22 7.90 6.82
CA TYR A 141 6.49 6.98 7.70
C TYR A 141 7.24 6.75 9.02
N LYS A 142 8.57 6.58 8.93
CA LYS A 142 9.41 6.39 10.12
C LYS A 142 9.32 7.58 11.07
N ALA A 143 9.38 8.82 10.55
CA ALA A 143 9.19 10.03 11.34
C ALA A 143 7.85 10.01 12.08
N ALA A 144 6.77 9.70 11.36
CA ALA A 144 5.43 9.60 11.92
C ALA A 144 5.32 8.51 12.98
N ALA A 145 5.86 7.31 12.72
CA ALA A 145 5.88 6.19 13.66
C ALA A 145 6.65 6.51 14.95
N MET A 146 7.70 7.34 14.86
CA MET A 146 8.47 7.83 16.00
C MET A 146 7.81 9.01 16.72
N GLY A 147 6.78 9.62 16.13
CA GLY A 147 6.13 10.81 16.67
C GLY A 147 7.00 12.06 16.64
N ILE A 148 7.82 12.20 15.60
CA ILE A 148 8.64 13.40 15.35
C ILE A 148 8.18 14.08 14.05
N PRO A 149 8.28 15.44 13.94
CA PRO A 149 7.71 16.15 12.80
C PRO A 149 8.46 15.95 11.50
N PHE A 150 9.73 15.55 11.54
CA PHE A 150 10.55 15.24 10.36
C PHE A 150 11.80 14.42 10.71
N ILE A 151 12.38 13.77 9.71
CA ILE A 151 13.71 13.15 9.79
C ILE A 151 14.72 13.95 8.93
N PRO A 152 15.88 14.37 9.48
CA PRO A 152 16.93 14.97 8.68
C PRO A 152 17.67 13.89 7.87
N ALA A 153 17.87 14.14 6.57
CA ALA A 153 18.48 13.17 5.67
C ALA A 153 19.37 13.84 4.61
N ARG A 154 20.23 13.06 3.96
CA ARG A 154 21.03 13.54 2.83
C ARG A 154 20.41 13.20 1.47
N VAL A 155 19.45 12.29 1.42
CA VAL A 155 18.71 11.96 0.19
C VAL A 155 17.95 13.17 -0.32
N MET A 156 17.61 13.18 -1.59
CA MET A 156 16.93 14.27 -2.30
C MET A 156 17.84 15.45 -2.69
N LEU A 157 18.81 15.82 -1.85
CA LEU A 157 19.69 16.96 -2.13
C LEU A 157 20.48 16.78 -3.44
N GLY A 158 20.50 17.83 -4.28
CA GLY A 158 21.23 17.83 -5.55
C GLY A 158 20.57 16.99 -6.67
N THR A 159 19.34 16.51 -6.49
CA THR A 159 18.58 15.76 -7.50
C THR A 159 17.51 16.63 -8.16
N ASP A 160 17.04 16.26 -9.35
CA ASP A 160 15.91 16.94 -9.99
C ASP A 160 14.59 16.67 -9.25
N THR A 161 14.44 15.52 -8.63
CA THR A 161 13.29 15.18 -7.76
C THR A 161 13.10 16.23 -6.65
N ALA A 162 14.17 16.83 -6.15
CA ALA A 162 14.10 17.88 -5.14
C ALA A 162 13.25 19.09 -5.57
N LYS A 163 13.22 19.39 -6.88
CA LYS A 163 12.46 20.52 -7.43
C LYS A 163 10.94 20.32 -7.37
N TYR A 164 10.50 19.06 -7.30
CA TYR A 164 9.09 18.65 -7.30
C TYR A 164 8.65 18.07 -5.97
N SER A 165 9.49 18.22 -4.95
CA SER A 165 9.28 17.71 -3.59
C SER A 165 8.84 18.80 -2.62
N SER A 166 8.41 18.39 -1.42
CA SER A 166 7.95 19.29 -0.37
C SER A 166 8.87 19.33 0.86
N PHE A 167 10.06 18.71 0.80
CA PHE A 167 11.02 18.82 1.89
C PHE A 167 11.56 20.25 2.02
N LYS A 168 12.12 20.58 3.18
CA LYS A 168 12.84 21.85 3.41
C LYS A 168 14.32 21.56 3.63
N GLU A 169 15.20 22.43 3.10
CA GLU A 169 16.61 22.38 3.46
C GLU A 169 16.82 22.95 4.87
N ILE A 170 17.62 22.26 5.66
CA ILE A 170 18.08 22.70 6.97
C ILE A 170 19.59 22.53 7.10
N GLU A 171 20.21 23.26 8.01
CA GLU A 171 21.62 23.08 8.39
C GLU A 171 21.72 22.19 9.63
N CYS A 172 22.59 21.19 9.60
CA CYS A 172 22.87 20.37 10.76
C CYS A 172 23.52 21.23 11.88
N PRO A 173 22.94 21.29 13.09
CA PRO A 173 23.50 22.13 14.15
C PRO A 173 24.89 21.72 14.62
N TYR A 174 25.27 20.47 14.42
CA TYR A 174 26.52 19.90 14.83
C TYR A 174 27.64 19.99 13.77
N THR A 175 27.30 19.61 12.51
CA THR A 175 28.31 19.45 11.45
C THR A 175 28.26 20.57 10.39
N LYS A 176 27.28 21.44 10.47
CA LYS A 176 27.03 22.54 9.53
C LYS A 176 26.77 22.11 8.08
N ILE A 177 26.56 20.83 7.83
CA ILE A 177 26.18 20.35 6.50
C ILE A 177 24.71 20.59 6.20
N LYS A 178 24.36 20.74 4.93
CA LYS A 178 22.97 20.80 4.48
C LYS A 178 22.30 19.45 4.55
N LEU A 179 21.06 19.41 4.98
CA LEU A 179 20.21 18.24 5.09
C LEU A 179 18.81 18.55 4.53
N ALA A 180 18.12 17.53 4.06
CA ALA A 180 16.70 17.56 3.74
C ALA A 180 15.90 17.23 5.01
N ALA A 181 15.02 18.10 5.46
CA ALA A 181 14.03 17.81 6.49
C ALA A 181 12.84 17.10 5.83
N LEU A 182 12.76 15.78 5.98
CA LEU A 182 11.71 14.95 5.41
C LEU A 182 10.50 14.95 6.36
N PRO A 183 9.36 15.58 6.01
CA PRO A 183 8.23 15.73 6.92
C PRO A 183 7.56 14.41 7.23
N ALA A 184 7.07 14.24 8.45
CA ALA A 184 6.30 13.07 8.85
C ALA A 184 5.08 12.87 7.96
N LEU A 185 4.70 11.62 7.71
CA LEU A 185 3.52 11.25 6.94
C LEU A 185 2.59 10.40 7.80
N TYR A 186 1.44 10.97 8.17
CA TYR A 186 0.39 10.33 8.96
C TYR A 186 -0.81 9.96 8.09
N PRO A 187 -0.84 8.76 7.46
CA PRO A 187 -1.99 8.35 6.65
C PRO A 187 -3.27 8.29 7.47
N ASP A 188 -4.42 8.56 6.82
CA ASP A 188 -5.71 8.32 7.44
C ASP A 188 -5.99 6.82 7.55
N VAL A 189 -5.58 6.04 6.52
CA VAL A 189 -5.73 4.58 6.50
C VAL A 189 -4.45 3.90 6.03
N GLY A 190 -3.94 2.97 6.82
CA GLY A 190 -2.92 1.99 6.41
C GLY A 190 -3.59 0.67 6.05
N ILE A 191 -3.24 0.10 4.90
CA ILE A 191 -3.81 -1.16 4.40
C ILE A 191 -2.66 -2.13 4.17
N ILE A 192 -2.60 -3.24 4.90
CA ILE A 192 -1.43 -4.13 4.92
C ILE A 192 -1.87 -5.59 4.83
N HIS A 193 -1.21 -6.36 3.97
CA HIS A 193 -1.40 -7.81 3.87
C HIS A 193 -0.28 -8.56 4.59
N VAL A 194 -0.66 -9.52 5.45
CA VAL A 194 0.27 -10.25 6.33
C VAL A 194 0.09 -11.77 6.21
N HIS A 195 1.09 -12.53 6.62
CA HIS A 195 1.04 -13.99 6.59
C HIS A 195 0.09 -14.56 7.65
N ARG A 196 0.14 -14.03 8.86
CA ARG A 196 -0.66 -14.48 10.02
C ARG A 196 -1.12 -13.31 10.85
N SER A 197 -2.33 -13.40 11.34
CA SER A 197 -2.86 -12.52 12.38
C SER A 197 -3.71 -13.31 13.37
N ASP A 198 -3.76 -12.89 14.62
CA ASP A 198 -4.82 -13.33 15.51
C ASP A 198 -6.07 -12.44 15.35
N VAL A 199 -7.17 -12.81 15.99
CA VAL A 199 -8.43 -12.05 15.91
C VAL A 199 -8.33 -10.65 16.52
N TYR A 200 -7.29 -10.36 17.28
CA TYR A 200 -7.05 -9.07 17.92
C TYR A 200 -6.23 -8.13 17.05
N GLY A 201 -5.53 -8.65 16.02
CA GLY A 201 -4.68 -7.88 15.12
C GLY A 201 -3.20 -7.87 15.50
N ASN A 202 -2.70 -8.89 16.21
CA ASN A 202 -1.26 -9.12 16.30
C ASN A 202 -0.81 -9.84 15.05
N CYS A 203 0.08 -9.21 14.26
CA CYS A 203 0.40 -9.67 12.92
C CYS A 203 1.85 -10.09 12.77
N GLN A 204 2.08 -11.16 12.03
CA GLN A 204 3.41 -11.67 11.68
C GLN A 204 3.59 -11.68 10.16
N ILE A 205 4.76 -11.24 9.72
CA ILE A 205 5.17 -11.20 8.31
C ILE A 205 6.45 -12.01 8.16
N ASP A 206 6.43 -12.97 7.26
CA ASP A 206 7.62 -13.72 6.88
C ASP A 206 8.34 -12.99 5.73
N GLY A 207 9.67 -12.97 5.73
CA GLY A 207 10.46 -12.30 4.70
C GLY A 207 10.52 -10.77 4.83
N ILE A 208 10.46 -10.09 3.70
CA ILE A 208 10.70 -8.63 3.62
C ILE A 208 9.53 -7.84 4.21
N LYS A 209 9.85 -6.89 5.09
CA LYS A 209 8.85 -6.06 5.81
C LYS A 209 8.79 -4.61 5.33
N ILE A 210 9.66 -4.14 4.55
CA ILE A 210 9.85 -2.77 4.01
C ILE A 210 9.37 -1.64 4.93
N SER A 211 8.14 -1.10 4.72
CA SER A 211 7.58 -0.01 5.53
C SER A 211 6.31 -0.39 6.30
N ASP A 212 5.90 -1.66 6.26
CA ASP A 212 4.62 -2.13 6.83
C ASP A 212 4.47 -1.75 8.32
N GLU A 213 5.52 -1.96 9.10
CA GLU A 213 5.55 -1.64 10.53
C GLU A 213 5.37 -0.14 10.81
N ASP A 214 6.08 0.69 10.04
CA ASP A 214 6.01 2.14 10.18
C ASP A 214 4.67 2.68 9.64
N ILE A 215 4.14 2.13 8.55
CA ILE A 215 2.79 2.45 8.04
C ILE A 215 1.74 2.15 9.11
N ALA A 216 1.80 0.96 9.74
CA ALA A 216 0.83 0.60 10.78
C ALA A 216 0.88 1.53 12.00
N ARG A 217 2.07 1.98 12.41
CA ARG A 217 2.24 2.92 13.53
C ARG A 217 1.90 4.36 13.18
N ALA A 218 2.09 4.75 11.92
CA ALA A 218 1.83 6.10 11.43
C ALA A 218 0.36 6.37 11.12
N SER A 219 -0.40 5.33 10.75
CA SER A 219 -1.76 5.46 10.23
C SER A 219 -2.80 5.60 11.35
N LYS A 220 -3.76 6.49 11.14
CA LYS A 220 -4.87 6.71 12.08
C LYS A 220 -5.75 5.47 12.22
N ARG A 221 -6.09 4.82 11.10
CA ARG A 221 -6.84 3.56 11.01
C ARG A 221 -6.00 2.54 10.26
N VAL A 222 -6.05 1.28 10.66
CA VAL A 222 -5.25 0.20 10.05
C VAL A 222 -6.15 -0.99 9.74
N ILE A 223 -6.17 -1.36 8.46
CA ILE A 223 -6.85 -2.55 7.93
C ILE A 223 -5.78 -3.60 7.64
N ILE A 224 -5.91 -4.74 8.28
CA ILE A 224 -5.06 -5.91 8.04
C ILE A 224 -5.85 -6.95 7.25
N THR A 225 -5.30 -7.39 6.12
CA THR A 225 -5.68 -8.66 5.52
C THR A 225 -4.64 -9.71 5.84
N THR A 226 -5.05 -10.95 6.03
CA THR A 226 -4.15 -12.04 6.41
C THR A 226 -4.42 -13.31 5.60
N GLU A 227 -3.36 -14.03 5.28
CA GLU A 227 -3.48 -15.37 4.67
C GLU A 227 -4.13 -16.37 5.64
N ARG A 228 -3.84 -16.22 6.93
CA ARG A 228 -4.35 -17.12 7.98
C ARG A 228 -4.67 -16.39 9.28
N LEU A 229 -5.87 -16.62 9.81
CA LEU A 229 -6.15 -16.37 11.19
C LEU A 229 -5.59 -17.53 12.04
N VAL A 230 -4.81 -17.19 13.06
CA VAL A 230 -4.22 -18.16 13.98
C VAL A 230 -4.67 -17.91 15.40
N PRO A 231 -4.66 -18.94 16.29
CA PRO A 231 -4.89 -18.74 17.70
C PRO A 231 -3.92 -17.73 18.31
N HIS A 232 -4.40 -16.95 19.27
CA HIS A 232 -3.56 -15.96 19.96
C HIS A 232 -2.31 -16.59 20.62
N ASP A 233 -2.42 -17.82 21.11
CA ASP A 233 -1.31 -18.52 21.73
C ASP A 233 -0.19 -18.87 20.73
N ASP A 234 -0.50 -19.08 19.46
CA ASP A 234 0.51 -19.28 18.42
C ASP A 234 1.36 -18.02 18.19
N ILE A 235 0.72 -16.84 18.25
CA ILE A 235 1.43 -15.54 18.21
C ILE A 235 2.33 -15.40 19.45
N ARG A 236 1.84 -15.76 20.63
CA ARG A 236 2.58 -15.64 21.90
C ARG A 236 3.77 -16.58 22.02
N GLN A 237 3.80 -17.67 21.28
CA GLN A 237 4.95 -18.60 21.26
C GLN A 237 6.19 -17.96 20.58
N ASN A 238 5.97 -17.03 19.63
CA ASN A 238 7.05 -16.35 18.90
C ASN A 238 6.80 -14.83 18.86
N PRO A 239 6.83 -14.15 20.02
CA PRO A 239 6.43 -12.76 20.14
C PRO A 239 7.37 -11.80 19.36
N GLU A 240 8.62 -12.17 19.17
CA GLU A 240 9.63 -11.42 18.40
C GLU A 240 9.30 -11.36 16.90
N CYS A 241 8.49 -12.29 16.38
CA CYS A 241 8.01 -12.29 15.00
C CYS A 241 6.83 -11.33 14.80
N THR A 242 6.24 -10.77 15.88
CA THR A 242 5.12 -9.85 15.80
C THR A 242 5.58 -8.48 15.32
N VAL A 243 5.26 -8.15 14.09
CA VAL A 243 5.63 -6.90 13.40
C VAL A 243 4.66 -5.77 13.74
N ILE A 244 3.36 -6.08 13.70
CA ILE A 244 2.29 -5.13 13.95
C ILE A 244 1.52 -5.59 15.18
N PRO A 245 1.53 -4.82 16.27
CA PRO A 245 0.79 -5.16 17.48
C PRO A 245 -0.68 -4.75 17.37
N TYR A 246 -1.54 -5.48 18.07
CA TYR A 246 -3.00 -5.32 18.04
C TYR A 246 -3.50 -3.89 18.26
N TYR A 247 -2.81 -3.08 19.06
CA TYR A 247 -3.25 -1.72 19.37
C TYR A 247 -3.10 -0.73 18.21
N CYS A 248 -2.39 -1.11 17.14
CA CYS A 248 -2.34 -0.35 15.89
C CYS A 248 -3.54 -0.65 14.99
N VAL A 249 -4.16 -1.83 15.10
CA VAL A 249 -5.08 -2.42 14.13
C VAL A 249 -6.54 -2.10 14.48
N ASP A 250 -7.35 -1.78 13.47
CA ASP A 250 -8.78 -1.51 13.60
C ASP A 250 -9.64 -2.62 12.97
N ALA A 251 -9.15 -3.26 11.91
CA ALA A 251 -9.82 -4.38 11.24
C ALA A 251 -8.86 -5.51 10.92
N VAL A 252 -9.30 -6.73 11.07
CA VAL A 252 -8.62 -7.97 10.65
C VAL A 252 -9.53 -8.72 9.71
N ILE A 253 -9.01 -9.10 8.55
CA ILE A 253 -9.77 -9.79 7.51
C ILE A 253 -9.00 -11.03 7.09
N GLU A 254 -9.54 -12.21 7.32
CA GLU A 254 -8.98 -13.41 6.73
C GLU A 254 -9.37 -13.48 5.26
N VAL A 255 -8.37 -13.39 4.39
CA VAL A 255 -8.54 -13.49 2.94
C VAL A 255 -7.33 -14.21 2.35
N PRO A 256 -7.32 -15.54 2.35
CA PRO A 256 -6.28 -16.32 1.71
C PRO A 256 -6.10 -15.90 0.26
N TYR A 257 -4.84 -15.82 -0.17
CA TYR A 257 -4.46 -15.31 -1.50
C TYR A 257 -4.82 -13.85 -1.76
N GLY A 258 -4.98 -13.06 -0.69
CA GLY A 258 -5.42 -11.66 -0.75
C GLY A 258 -4.45 -10.71 -1.45
N SER A 259 -3.23 -11.15 -1.77
CA SER A 259 -2.25 -10.41 -2.59
C SER A 259 -2.29 -10.78 -4.08
N TYR A 260 -3.04 -11.82 -4.49
CA TYR A 260 -3.16 -12.19 -5.91
C TYR A 260 -3.66 -11.00 -6.75
N PRO A 261 -3.15 -10.74 -7.96
CA PRO A 261 -2.19 -11.52 -8.75
C PRO A 261 -0.72 -11.27 -8.39
N GLY A 262 -0.41 -10.42 -7.40
CA GLY A 262 0.93 -10.30 -6.84
C GLY A 262 1.34 -11.55 -6.08
N ASN A 263 2.60 -11.57 -5.61
CA ASN A 263 3.09 -12.71 -4.86
C ASN A 263 3.00 -12.51 -3.34
N MET A 264 2.92 -13.62 -2.64
CA MET A 264 3.08 -13.73 -1.19
C MET A 264 4.29 -14.62 -0.91
N PRO A 265 5.43 -14.09 -0.47
CA PRO A 265 6.64 -14.88 -0.24
C PRO A 265 6.35 -16.08 0.65
N TYR A 266 6.89 -17.25 0.31
CA TYR A 266 6.68 -18.53 1.00
C TYR A 266 5.24 -19.10 0.94
N GLU A 267 4.33 -18.47 0.18
CA GLU A 267 2.96 -18.95 0.00
C GLU A 267 2.63 -19.20 -1.48
N TYR A 268 2.79 -18.21 -2.35
CA TYR A 268 2.52 -18.31 -3.78
C TYR A 268 3.26 -17.26 -4.61
N TYR A 269 3.59 -17.62 -5.84
CA TYR A 269 4.23 -16.74 -6.82
C TYR A 269 3.20 -15.79 -7.47
N SER A 270 3.68 -14.75 -8.18
CA SER A 270 2.81 -13.84 -8.93
C SER A 270 2.24 -14.50 -10.19
N ASP A 271 0.99 -14.19 -10.51
CA ASP A 271 0.36 -14.56 -11.78
C ASP A 271 0.76 -13.56 -12.88
N GLU A 272 1.91 -13.80 -13.51
CA GLU A 272 2.42 -12.94 -14.57
C GLU A 272 1.50 -12.92 -15.80
N GLU A 273 0.76 -13.99 -16.07
CA GLU A 273 -0.20 -14.05 -17.18
C GLU A 273 -1.34 -13.07 -16.93
N HIS A 274 -1.96 -13.09 -15.74
CA HIS A 274 -3.05 -12.19 -15.41
C HIS A 274 -2.60 -10.73 -15.27
N LEU A 275 -1.40 -10.47 -14.71
CA LEU A 275 -0.82 -9.12 -14.68
C LEU A 275 -0.59 -8.58 -16.11
N ASN A 276 -0.14 -9.42 -17.04
CA ASN A 276 0.04 -9.03 -18.43
C ASN A 276 -1.30 -8.88 -19.18
N GLU A 277 -2.30 -9.67 -18.84
CA GLU A 277 -3.68 -9.51 -19.36
C GLU A 277 -4.24 -8.13 -19.00
N TRP A 278 -4.08 -7.70 -17.74
CA TRP A 278 -4.46 -6.35 -17.29
C TRP A 278 -3.78 -5.25 -18.13
N LEU A 279 -2.44 -5.31 -18.25
CA LEU A 279 -1.68 -4.34 -19.04
C LEU A 279 -2.09 -4.34 -20.52
N THR A 280 -2.48 -5.51 -21.04
CA THR A 280 -2.96 -5.65 -22.43
C THR A 280 -4.33 -4.99 -22.60
N ALA A 281 -5.26 -5.23 -21.66
CA ALA A 281 -6.57 -4.57 -21.65
C ALA A 281 -6.44 -3.04 -21.61
N GLU A 282 -5.51 -2.50 -20.80
CA GLU A 282 -5.22 -1.07 -20.78
C GLU A 282 -4.73 -0.54 -22.13
N ARG A 283 -3.79 -1.24 -22.77
CA ARG A 283 -3.20 -0.83 -24.08
C ARG A 283 -4.19 -0.88 -25.21
N GLU A 284 -5.12 -1.84 -25.18
CA GLU A 284 -6.15 -2.05 -26.20
C GLU A 284 -7.41 -1.22 -25.95
N GLY A 285 -7.48 -0.44 -24.86
CA GLY A 285 -8.65 0.38 -24.52
C GLY A 285 -9.84 -0.42 -24.02
N ARG A 286 -9.62 -1.65 -23.53
CA ARG A 286 -10.64 -2.55 -22.98
C ARG A 286 -10.67 -2.57 -21.45
N LEU A 287 -10.12 -1.52 -20.82
CA LEU A 287 -10.00 -1.46 -19.35
C LEU A 287 -11.37 -1.50 -18.67
N ASP A 288 -12.38 -0.81 -19.21
CA ASP A 288 -13.72 -0.79 -18.62
C ASP A 288 -14.37 -2.18 -18.63
N GLU A 289 -14.20 -2.93 -19.72
CA GLU A 289 -14.67 -4.32 -19.83
C GLU A 289 -13.94 -5.23 -18.82
N PHE A 290 -12.62 -5.02 -18.66
CA PHE A 290 -11.81 -5.76 -17.71
C PHE A 290 -12.23 -5.49 -16.26
N LEU A 291 -12.46 -4.23 -15.91
CA LEU A 291 -12.94 -3.84 -14.58
C LEU A 291 -14.36 -4.40 -14.30
N GLU A 292 -15.22 -4.38 -15.31
CA GLU A 292 -16.56 -4.98 -15.18
C GLU A 292 -16.45 -6.49 -14.93
N GLN A 293 -15.64 -7.19 -15.71
CA GLN A 293 -15.47 -8.64 -15.57
C GLN A 293 -14.89 -9.04 -14.20
N TYR A 294 -13.85 -8.36 -13.75
CA TYR A 294 -13.03 -8.83 -12.62
C TYR A 294 -13.25 -8.08 -11.29
N ILE A 295 -13.87 -6.90 -11.32
CA ILE A 295 -14.10 -6.10 -10.12
C ILE A 295 -15.56 -5.76 -9.90
N TYR A 296 -16.20 -5.07 -10.84
CA TYR A 296 -17.59 -4.62 -10.64
C TYR A 296 -18.61 -5.75 -10.78
N GLY A 297 -18.39 -6.70 -11.68
CA GLY A 297 -19.26 -7.84 -11.91
C GLY A 297 -19.04 -9.01 -10.94
N THR A 298 -18.08 -8.91 -10.03
CA THR A 298 -17.86 -9.92 -8.98
C THR A 298 -18.43 -9.45 -7.65
N GLU A 299 -19.02 -10.38 -6.90
CA GLU A 299 -19.57 -10.09 -5.57
C GLU A 299 -18.46 -9.81 -4.54
N ASP A 300 -17.38 -10.59 -4.61
CA ASP A 300 -16.25 -10.52 -3.70
C ASP A 300 -14.91 -10.93 -4.35
N PHE A 301 -13.86 -10.98 -3.54
CA PHE A 301 -12.54 -11.37 -4.00
C PHE A 301 -12.42 -12.87 -4.30
N TYR A 302 -13.23 -13.72 -3.68
CA TYR A 302 -13.20 -15.16 -3.96
C TYR A 302 -13.80 -15.48 -5.32
N GLU A 303 -14.85 -14.78 -5.73
CA GLU A 303 -15.40 -14.90 -7.08
C GLU A 303 -14.38 -14.45 -8.13
N TYR A 304 -13.67 -13.34 -7.87
CA TYR A 304 -12.56 -12.90 -8.71
C TYR A 304 -11.49 -14.02 -8.85
N LEU A 305 -11.06 -14.64 -7.74
CA LEU A 305 -10.10 -15.76 -7.80
C LEU A 305 -10.63 -16.94 -8.63
N GLN A 306 -11.92 -17.23 -8.56
CA GLN A 306 -12.54 -18.30 -9.38
C GLN A 306 -12.47 -17.97 -10.86
N LEU A 307 -12.75 -16.73 -11.26
CA LEU A 307 -12.64 -16.27 -12.65
C LEU A 307 -11.19 -16.36 -13.17
N CYS A 308 -10.21 -16.14 -12.32
CA CYS A 308 -8.79 -16.25 -12.64
C CYS A 308 -8.25 -17.69 -12.66
N GLY A 309 -9.12 -18.72 -12.59
CA GLY A 309 -8.77 -20.13 -12.66
C GLY A 309 -8.80 -20.88 -11.33
N GLY A 310 -9.19 -20.22 -10.26
CA GLY A 310 -9.54 -20.80 -8.96
C GLY A 310 -8.44 -21.66 -8.35
N LEU A 311 -8.83 -22.74 -7.70
CA LEU A 311 -7.90 -23.61 -6.96
C LEU A 311 -6.78 -24.19 -7.85
N LYS A 312 -7.06 -24.45 -9.14
CA LYS A 312 -6.04 -24.98 -10.07
C LYS A 312 -4.91 -23.97 -10.28
N LYS A 313 -5.25 -22.72 -10.56
CA LYS A 313 -4.26 -21.62 -10.74
C LYS A 313 -3.48 -21.38 -9.46
N ILE A 314 -4.15 -21.27 -8.34
CA ILE A 314 -3.50 -21.05 -7.04
C ILE A 314 -2.53 -22.19 -6.69
N THR A 315 -2.91 -23.44 -6.92
CA THR A 315 -2.01 -24.58 -6.70
C THR A 315 -0.77 -24.51 -7.60
N GLN A 316 -0.93 -24.09 -8.85
CA GLN A 316 0.19 -23.85 -9.76
C GLN A 316 1.14 -22.77 -9.22
N LEU A 317 0.62 -21.62 -8.80
CA LEU A 317 1.41 -20.52 -8.25
C LEU A 317 2.12 -20.90 -6.95
N ARG A 318 1.50 -21.69 -6.09
CA ARG A 318 2.16 -22.27 -4.90
C ARG A 318 3.31 -23.16 -5.28
N ASN A 319 3.12 -24.06 -6.25
CA ASN A 319 4.20 -24.94 -6.72
C ASN A 319 5.36 -24.13 -7.32
N GLN A 320 5.07 -23.04 -8.03
CA GLN A 320 6.10 -22.14 -8.56
C GLN A 320 6.91 -21.47 -7.45
N GLU A 321 6.27 -21.00 -6.36
CA GLU A 321 6.98 -20.39 -5.24
C GLU A 321 7.99 -21.36 -4.59
N PHE A 322 7.64 -22.64 -4.48
CA PHE A 322 8.51 -23.65 -3.88
C PHE A 322 9.51 -24.28 -4.85
N LEU A 323 9.36 -24.07 -6.15
CA LEU A 323 10.19 -24.65 -7.21
C LEU A 323 10.92 -23.56 -8.00
N ILE A 324 11.39 -22.51 -7.34
CA ILE A 324 12.03 -21.34 -7.97
C ILE A 324 13.15 -21.75 -8.95
N GLU A 325 13.91 -22.81 -8.70
CA GLU A 325 14.94 -23.31 -9.61
C GLU A 325 14.38 -23.71 -10.99
N GLY A 326 13.12 -24.10 -11.11
CA GLY A 326 12.45 -24.45 -12.36
C GLY A 326 11.93 -23.24 -13.17
N ILE A 327 11.94 -22.04 -12.61
CA ILE A 327 11.42 -20.83 -13.28
C ILE A 327 12.51 -20.15 -14.12
N TYR A 328 13.76 -20.32 -13.76
CA TYR A 328 14.91 -19.70 -14.42
C TYR A 328 15.66 -20.60 -15.41
N THR A 329 15.14 -21.79 -15.68
CA THR A 329 15.64 -22.73 -16.71
C THR A 329 14.70 -22.75 -17.91
#